data_c7529e9e17621283c2bba081a18f398c
#
_entry.id   c7529e9e17621283c2bba081a18f398c
#
_cell.length_a   1.000
_cell.length_b   1.000
_cell.length_c   1.000
_cell.angle_alpha   90.00
_cell.angle_beta   90.00
_cell.angle_gamma   90.00
#
_symmetry.space_group_name_H-M   'P 1'
#
loop_
_entity.id
_entity.type
_entity.pdbx_description
1 polymer ?
#
loop_
_entity_poly.entity_id
_entity_poly.type
_entity_poly.pdbx_seq_one_letter_code
_entity_poly.pdbx_strand_id
1 'polypeptide(L)'
;MPMPMVELFRGGLLESVHVGDAAAVDQEGRIVACLGDPCLKTFWRSAAKPIQALLPYISGAVGEYGISDEEYAVVCASHFGEEIHTRAVLSMLGKAGLSESDLSCGIHYPFSKKAANALVSAGAKPTQLHHNCSGKHTGMLMTCRKMGWSTEGYFLPDHPLQKATLDIISEISGVAKNEIGLGVDGCSVPVFYLPL
;
A
#
# COMPACT_ATOMS: atom_id res chain seq x y z
N MET A 1 14.83 -20.01 -11.73
CA MET A 1 13.68 -20.81 -11.21
C MET A 1 13.60 -20.58 -9.72
N PRO A 2 12.39 -20.44 -9.13
CA PRO A 2 12.24 -20.33 -7.68
C PRO A 2 12.90 -21.48 -6.96
N MET A 3 13.50 -21.22 -5.81
CA MET A 3 14.23 -22.21 -5.02
C MET A 3 13.43 -22.60 -3.78
N PRO A 4 13.54 -23.86 -3.30
CA PRO A 4 12.97 -24.25 -2.01
C PRO A 4 13.51 -23.36 -0.88
N MET A 5 12.61 -22.70 -0.14
CA MET A 5 12.95 -21.84 0.99
C MET A 5 12.54 -22.46 2.32
N VAL A 6 11.40 -23.13 2.37
CA VAL A 6 10.87 -23.75 3.58
C VAL A 6 10.24 -25.10 3.22
N GLU A 7 10.59 -26.12 3.96
CA GLU A 7 9.99 -27.45 3.88
C GLU A 7 9.21 -27.74 5.16
N LEU A 8 7.98 -28.19 5.00
CA LEU A 8 7.11 -28.61 6.11
C LEU A 8 7.02 -30.12 6.13
N PHE A 9 7.21 -30.69 7.30
CA PHE A 9 7.18 -32.13 7.51
C PHE A 9 6.05 -32.51 8.48
N ARG A 10 5.40 -33.64 8.22
CA ARG A 10 4.44 -34.27 9.11
C ARG A 10 4.84 -35.73 9.36
N GLY A 11 5.12 -36.09 10.61
CA GLY A 11 5.56 -37.46 10.96
C GLY A 11 6.81 -37.91 10.21
N GLY A 12 7.73 -36.98 9.90
CA GLY A 12 8.96 -37.27 9.13
C GLY A 12 8.78 -37.32 7.62
N LEU A 13 7.57 -37.16 7.10
CA LEU A 13 7.28 -37.12 5.68
C LEU A 13 7.13 -35.67 5.21
N LEU A 14 7.68 -35.31 4.04
CA LEU A 14 7.55 -34.01 3.43
C LEU A 14 6.10 -33.77 3.05
N GLU A 15 5.48 -32.74 3.66
CA GLU A 15 4.07 -32.37 3.43
C GLU A 15 3.93 -31.27 2.38
N SER A 16 4.77 -30.23 2.46
CA SER A 16 4.76 -29.14 1.51
C SER A 16 6.10 -28.42 1.40
N VAL A 17 6.34 -27.79 0.27
CA VAL A 17 7.53 -26.98 0.01
C VAL A 17 7.07 -25.57 -0.40
N HIS A 18 7.59 -24.56 0.27
CA HIS A 18 7.45 -23.17 -0.15
C HIS A 18 8.68 -22.80 -0.97
N VAL A 19 8.43 -22.34 -2.20
CA VAL A 19 9.49 -21.90 -3.11
C VAL A 19 9.44 -20.38 -3.24
N GLY A 20 10.57 -19.75 -3.52
CA GLY A 20 10.65 -18.31 -3.69
C GLY A 20 12.00 -17.89 -4.24
N ASP A 21 12.12 -16.57 -4.36
CA ASP A 21 13.33 -15.87 -4.77
C ASP A 21 13.67 -14.86 -3.69
N ALA A 22 14.97 -14.60 -3.47
CA ALA A 22 15.44 -13.64 -2.50
C ALA A 22 16.71 -12.96 -3.01
N ALA A 23 16.87 -11.69 -2.70
CA ALA A 23 18.09 -10.95 -2.95
C ALA A 23 18.48 -10.14 -1.70
N ALA A 24 19.78 -10.05 -1.45
CA ALA A 24 20.36 -9.11 -0.50
C ALA A 24 21.22 -8.14 -1.27
N VAL A 25 21.09 -6.86 -0.99
CA VAL A 25 21.85 -5.79 -1.61
C VAL A 25 22.64 -5.02 -0.56
N ASP A 26 23.78 -4.47 -0.95
CA ASP A 26 24.54 -3.54 -0.13
C ASP A 26 23.99 -2.10 -0.23
N GLN A 27 24.64 -1.18 0.46
CA GLN A 27 24.22 0.23 0.48
C GLN A 27 24.37 0.94 -0.88
N GLU A 28 25.16 0.38 -1.79
CA GLU A 28 25.31 0.86 -3.16
C GLU A 28 24.34 0.18 -4.16
N GLY A 29 23.43 -0.69 -3.66
CA GLY A 29 22.47 -1.42 -4.48
C GLY A 29 23.04 -2.62 -5.23
N ARG A 30 24.25 -3.07 -4.90
CA ARG A 30 24.86 -4.25 -5.53
C ARG A 30 24.36 -5.53 -4.87
N ILE A 31 23.98 -6.52 -5.67
CA ILE A 31 23.57 -7.83 -5.14
C ILE A 31 24.77 -8.51 -4.50
N VAL A 32 24.72 -8.75 -3.18
CA VAL A 32 25.78 -9.44 -2.41
C VAL A 32 25.42 -10.90 -2.14
N ALA A 33 24.14 -11.27 -2.19
CA ALA A 33 23.66 -12.64 -2.13
C ALA A 33 22.32 -12.78 -2.81
N CYS A 34 22.02 -13.92 -3.41
CA CYS A 34 20.70 -14.22 -3.93
C CYS A 34 20.36 -15.71 -3.85
N LEU A 35 19.06 -15.99 -3.86
CA LEU A 35 18.48 -17.30 -4.02
C LEU A 35 17.42 -17.21 -5.13
N GLY A 36 17.50 -18.06 -6.15
CA GLY A 36 16.63 -18.00 -7.32
C GLY A 36 16.98 -16.86 -8.28
N ASP A 37 15.99 -16.12 -8.73
CA ASP A 37 16.16 -15.01 -9.67
C ASP A 37 16.06 -13.65 -8.96
N PRO A 38 17.17 -12.93 -8.76
CA PRO A 38 17.15 -11.63 -8.08
C PRO A 38 16.48 -10.51 -8.90
N CYS A 39 16.24 -10.75 -10.19
CA CYS A 39 15.59 -9.79 -11.10
C CYS A 39 14.15 -10.21 -11.47
N LEU A 40 13.56 -11.15 -10.71
CA LEU A 40 12.19 -11.58 -10.96
C LEU A 40 11.23 -10.41 -10.92
N LYS A 41 10.48 -10.22 -12.01
CA LYS A 41 9.39 -9.23 -12.02
C LYS A 41 8.19 -9.77 -11.26
N THR A 42 7.62 -8.94 -10.41
CA THR A 42 6.42 -9.27 -9.65
C THR A 42 5.58 -8.02 -9.38
N PHE A 43 4.34 -8.20 -8.96
CA PHE A 43 3.54 -7.09 -8.45
C PHE A 43 3.99 -6.70 -7.03
N TRP A 44 4.50 -5.49 -6.87
CA TRP A 44 4.94 -5.01 -5.54
C TRP A 44 3.81 -4.91 -4.51
N ARG A 45 2.57 -4.75 -4.96
CA ARG A 45 1.38 -4.67 -4.11
C ARG A 45 1.60 -3.76 -2.89
N SER A 46 1.33 -4.26 -1.69
CA SER A 46 1.46 -3.46 -0.46
C SER A 46 2.89 -3.08 -0.10
N ALA A 47 3.90 -3.75 -0.66
CA ALA A 47 5.30 -3.36 -0.47
C ALA A 47 5.61 -1.99 -1.11
N ALA A 48 4.84 -1.56 -2.12
CA ALA A 48 4.97 -0.23 -2.72
C ALA A 48 4.45 0.92 -1.84
N LYS A 49 3.68 0.66 -0.78
CA LYS A 49 3.02 1.72 0.00
C LYS A 49 3.97 2.73 0.63
N PRO A 50 5.12 2.35 1.21
CA PRO A 50 6.09 3.33 1.72
C PRO A 50 6.57 4.29 0.61
N ILE A 51 6.79 3.77 -0.60
CA ILE A 51 7.19 4.58 -1.75
C ILE A 51 6.04 5.46 -2.23
N GLN A 52 4.82 4.92 -2.34
CA GLN A 52 3.62 5.70 -2.67
C GLN A 52 3.36 6.81 -1.65
N ALA A 53 3.69 6.58 -0.38
CA ALA A 53 3.55 7.56 0.69
C ALA A 53 4.54 8.74 0.58
N LEU A 54 5.60 8.64 -0.22
CA LEU A 54 6.50 9.77 -0.47
C LEU A 54 5.76 10.93 -1.13
N LEU A 55 4.79 10.67 -2.01
CA LEU A 55 4.09 11.73 -2.73
C LEU A 55 3.33 12.69 -1.79
N PRO A 56 2.51 12.26 -0.81
CA PRO A 56 1.92 13.18 0.16
C PRO A 56 2.96 13.91 1.03
N TYR A 57 4.13 13.34 1.24
CA TYR A 57 5.21 13.99 1.98
C TYR A 57 5.88 15.09 1.15
N ILE A 58 6.38 14.76 -0.05
CA ILE A 58 7.11 15.70 -0.91
C ILE A 58 6.22 16.80 -1.50
N SER A 59 4.91 16.54 -1.65
CA SER A 59 3.92 17.58 -2.03
C SER A 59 3.69 18.62 -0.94
N GLY A 60 4.15 18.34 0.30
CA GLY A 60 3.90 19.17 1.47
C GLY A 60 2.54 18.96 2.13
N ALA A 61 1.72 18.00 1.66
CA ALA A 61 0.39 17.73 2.24
C ALA A 61 0.50 17.29 3.71
N VAL A 62 1.49 16.47 4.05
CA VAL A 62 1.74 16.02 5.44
C VAL A 62 1.94 17.21 6.37
N GLY A 63 2.80 18.17 5.99
CA GLY A 63 3.07 19.36 6.79
C GLY A 63 1.88 20.34 6.84
N GLU A 64 1.22 20.58 5.70
CA GLU A 64 0.09 21.51 5.63
C GLU A 64 -1.09 21.11 6.50
N TYR A 65 -1.42 19.80 6.50
CA TYR A 65 -2.53 19.30 7.30
C TYR A 65 -2.12 18.87 8.72
N GLY A 66 -0.86 19.07 9.13
CA GLY A 66 -0.37 18.74 10.47
C GLY A 66 -0.55 17.25 10.81
N ILE A 67 -0.16 16.39 9.88
CA ILE A 67 -0.27 14.93 10.05
C ILE A 67 0.83 14.44 11.01
N SER A 68 0.44 13.70 12.05
CA SER A 68 1.40 13.13 12.99
C SER A 68 2.13 11.91 12.42
N ASP A 69 3.22 11.50 13.07
CA ASP A 69 3.98 10.32 12.66
C ASP A 69 3.14 9.05 12.72
N GLU A 70 2.25 8.92 13.73
CA GLU A 70 1.35 7.77 13.85
C GLU A 70 0.31 7.73 12.71
N GLU A 71 -0.24 8.90 12.36
CA GLU A 71 -1.17 9.01 11.21
C GLU A 71 -0.45 8.69 9.91
N TYR A 72 0.76 9.23 9.72
CA TYR A 72 1.53 8.98 8.51
C TYR A 72 1.97 7.51 8.39
N ALA A 73 2.27 6.84 9.49
CA ALA A 73 2.56 5.41 9.50
C ALA A 73 1.39 4.59 8.91
N VAL A 74 0.14 5.00 9.16
CA VAL A 74 -1.05 4.34 8.58
C VAL A 74 -1.13 4.55 7.06
N VAL A 75 -0.62 5.66 6.53
CA VAL A 75 -0.52 5.89 5.07
C VAL A 75 0.48 4.92 4.43
N CYS A 76 1.59 4.64 5.12
CA CYS A 76 2.67 3.78 4.62
C CYS A 76 2.37 2.27 4.68
N ALA A 77 1.28 1.83 5.31
CA ALA A 77 1.06 0.43 5.65
C ALA A 77 -0.26 -0.16 5.15
N SER A 78 -0.35 -1.49 5.23
CA SER A 78 -1.62 -2.21 5.21
C SER A 78 -2.04 -2.41 6.66
N HIS A 79 -2.99 -1.62 7.13
CA HIS A 79 -3.42 -1.70 8.52
C HIS A 79 -4.49 -2.79 8.76
N PHE A 80 -4.69 -3.17 10.01
CA PHE A 80 -5.57 -4.27 10.40
C PHE A 80 -7.03 -3.86 10.61
N GLY A 81 -7.39 -2.58 10.41
CA GLY A 81 -8.75 -2.07 10.58
C GLY A 81 -9.19 -1.97 12.05
N GLU A 82 -8.27 -1.91 12.99
CA GLU A 82 -8.56 -1.68 14.41
C GLU A 82 -8.92 -0.21 14.65
N GLU A 83 -9.51 0.08 15.82
CA GLU A 83 -9.97 1.42 16.16
C GLU A 83 -8.85 2.48 16.08
N ILE A 84 -7.63 2.14 16.46
CA ILE A 84 -6.48 3.05 16.35
C ILE A 84 -6.24 3.48 14.90
N HIS A 85 -6.39 2.55 13.95
CA HIS A 85 -6.20 2.83 12.52
C HIS A 85 -7.37 3.64 11.95
N THR A 86 -8.62 3.25 12.26
CA THR A 86 -9.79 3.96 11.73
C THR A 86 -9.90 5.37 12.27
N ARG A 87 -9.51 5.60 13.54
CA ARG A 87 -9.42 6.96 14.12
C ARG A 87 -8.35 7.81 13.44
N ALA A 88 -7.17 7.24 13.16
CA ALA A 88 -6.11 7.95 12.44
C ALA A 88 -6.58 8.37 11.04
N VAL A 89 -7.24 7.46 10.31
CA VAL A 89 -7.81 7.74 8.99
C VAL A 89 -8.86 8.86 9.06
N LEU A 90 -9.81 8.79 10.00
CA LEU A 90 -10.82 9.83 10.19
C LEU A 90 -10.21 11.19 10.55
N SER A 91 -9.20 11.20 11.42
CA SER A 91 -8.48 12.41 11.80
C SER A 91 -7.83 13.06 10.60
N MET A 92 -7.09 12.29 9.80
CA MET A 92 -6.44 12.79 8.57
C MET A 92 -7.44 13.34 7.56
N LEU A 93 -8.54 12.62 7.32
CA LEU A 93 -9.62 13.08 6.42
C LEU A 93 -10.17 14.43 6.91
N GLY A 94 -10.52 14.53 8.21
CA GLY A 94 -11.04 15.76 8.80
C GLY A 94 -10.08 16.94 8.70
N LYS A 95 -8.78 16.72 8.96
CA LYS A 95 -7.73 17.76 8.81
C LYS A 95 -7.64 18.30 7.37
N ALA A 96 -7.88 17.45 6.37
CA ALA A 96 -7.86 17.84 4.96
C ALA A 96 -9.21 18.37 4.45
N GLY A 97 -10.23 18.47 5.31
CA GLY A 97 -11.59 18.88 4.91
C GLY A 97 -12.28 17.83 4.03
N LEU A 98 -11.99 16.56 4.29
CA LEU A 98 -12.52 15.39 3.60
C LEU A 98 -13.33 14.53 4.57
N SER A 99 -14.04 13.55 4.02
CA SER A 99 -14.86 12.60 4.79
C SER A 99 -14.65 11.16 4.29
N GLU A 100 -15.22 10.20 4.97
CA GLU A 100 -15.18 8.81 4.54
C GLU A 100 -15.77 8.59 3.15
N SER A 101 -16.77 9.39 2.75
CA SER A 101 -17.42 9.26 1.43
C SER A 101 -16.49 9.59 0.25
N ASP A 102 -15.37 10.28 0.51
CA ASP A 102 -14.36 10.58 -0.51
C ASP A 102 -13.45 9.37 -0.81
N LEU A 103 -13.42 8.39 0.09
CA LEU A 103 -12.64 7.16 -0.12
C LEU A 103 -13.24 6.31 -1.24
N SER A 104 -12.39 5.65 -2.01
CA SER A 104 -12.78 4.73 -3.10
C SER A 104 -12.01 3.40 -3.02
N CYS A 105 -11.60 3.01 -1.81
CA CYS A 105 -10.83 1.77 -1.61
C CYS A 105 -11.68 0.49 -1.53
N GLY A 106 -13.01 0.64 -1.47
CA GLY A 106 -13.92 -0.48 -1.21
C GLY A 106 -14.08 -0.80 0.28
N ILE A 107 -14.83 -1.83 0.56
CA ILE A 107 -15.21 -2.24 1.93
C ILE A 107 -14.84 -3.70 2.13
N HIS A 108 -14.20 -4.01 3.26
CA HIS A 108 -14.04 -5.37 3.76
C HIS A 108 -14.00 -5.38 5.29
N TYR A 109 -14.20 -6.54 5.89
CA TYR A 109 -14.03 -6.69 7.33
C TYR A 109 -12.57 -6.44 7.74
N PRO A 110 -12.32 -5.89 8.95
CA PRO A 110 -10.98 -5.76 9.50
C PRO A 110 -10.17 -7.07 9.40
N PHE A 111 -8.88 -6.98 9.10
CA PHE A 111 -7.99 -8.14 9.17
C PHE A 111 -7.74 -8.58 10.62
N SER A 112 -7.88 -7.67 11.58
CA SER A 112 -7.92 -8.01 13.00
C SER A 112 -9.19 -8.82 13.31
N LYS A 113 -9.03 -10.10 13.66
CA LYS A 113 -10.16 -10.94 14.09
C LYS A 113 -10.91 -10.32 15.27
N LYS A 114 -10.17 -9.67 16.20
CA LYS A 114 -10.77 -8.99 17.36
C LYS A 114 -11.69 -7.85 16.90
N ALA A 115 -11.21 -6.99 15.98
CA ALA A 115 -12.01 -5.88 15.47
C ALA A 115 -13.20 -6.37 14.62
N ALA A 116 -13.00 -7.38 13.77
CA ALA A 116 -14.07 -7.98 12.99
C ALA A 116 -15.18 -8.58 13.88
N ASN A 117 -14.80 -9.35 14.90
CA ASN A 117 -15.76 -9.93 15.86
C ASN A 117 -16.50 -8.85 16.66
N ALA A 118 -15.83 -7.75 17.03
CA ALA A 118 -16.46 -6.63 17.72
C ALA A 118 -17.55 -5.97 16.85
N LEU A 119 -17.29 -5.75 15.55
CA LEU A 119 -18.30 -5.26 14.60
C LEU A 119 -19.49 -6.20 14.51
N VAL A 120 -19.24 -7.50 14.33
CA VAL A 120 -20.31 -8.51 14.23
C VAL A 120 -21.15 -8.54 15.51
N SER A 121 -20.50 -8.54 16.69
CA SER A 121 -21.18 -8.56 17.97
C SER A 121 -22.03 -7.30 18.23
N ALA A 122 -21.61 -6.16 17.68
CA ALA A 122 -22.35 -4.90 17.74
C ALA A 122 -23.46 -4.81 16.67
N GLY A 123 -23.63 -5.81 15.81
CA GLY A 123 -24.54 -5.73 14.66
C GLY A 123 -24.14 -4.67 13.62
N ALA A 124 -22.90 -4.20 13.68
CA ALA A 124 -22.36 -3.19 12.78
C ALA A 124 -21.76 -3.81 11.51
N LYS A 125 -21.79 -3.05 10.42
CA LYS A 125 -21.13 -3.44 9.17
C LYS A 125 -19.78 -2.72 9.03
N PRO A 126 -18.80 -3.33 8.36
CA PRO A 126 -17.58 -2.62 8.02
C PRO A 126 -17.88 -1.49 7.03
N THR A 127 -17.04 -0.47 7.06
CA THR A 127 -17.08 0.68 6.17
C THR A 127 -15.74 0.82 5.45
N GLN A 128 -15.57 1.82 4.60
CA GLN A 128 -14.30 2.08 3.90
C GLN A 128 -13.12 2.35 4.85
N LEU A 129 -13.39 2.88 6.05
CA LEU A 129 -12.36 3.09 7.09
C LEU A 129 -11.67 1.79 7.51
N HIS A 130 -12.41 0.69 7.50
CA HIS A 130 -11.89 -0.63 7.90
C HIS A 130 -11.03 -1.30 6.83
N HIS A 131 -11.10 -0.79 5.58
CA HIS A 131 -10.29 -1.31 4.50
C HIS A 131 -8.80 -1.07 4.78
N ASN A 132 -7.96 -2.09 4.64
CA ASN A 132 -6.54 -2.06 4.95
C ASN A 132 -5.72 -1.03 4.15
N CYS A 133 -6.30 -0.45 3.11
CA CYS A 133 -5.70 0.60 2.30
C CYS A 133 -6.28 1.99 2.56
N SER A 134 -7.23 2.17 3.49
CA SER A 134 -7.89 3.47 3.70
C SER A 134 -6.89 4.58 4.07
N GLY A 135 -5.84 4.26 4.84
CA GLY A 135 -4.75 5.21 5.13
C GLY A 135 -4.02 5.68 3.87
N LYS A 136 -3.62 4.75 3.00
CA LYS A 136 -3.01 5.10 1.70
C LYS A 136 -3.92 5.99 0.86
N HIS A 137 -5.21 5.65 0.77
CA HIS A 137 -6.19 6.45 0.03
C HIS A 137 -6.37 7.84 0.62
N THR A 138 -6.34 7.96 1.94
CA THR A 138 -6.36 9.27 2.61
C THR A 138 -5.13 10.10 2.25
N GLY A 139 -3.93 9.52 2.25
CA GLY A 139 -2.72 10.18 1.78
C GLY A 139 -2.83 10.67 0.33
N MET A 140 -3.40 9.86 -0.55
CA MET A 140 -3.67 10.22 -1.95
C MET A 140 -4.65 11.39 -2.06
N LEU A 141 -5.75 11.36 -1.33
CA LEU A 141 -6.76 12.43 -1.32
C LEU A 141 -6.21 13.74 -0.76
N MET A 142 -5.43 13.68 0.33
CA MET A 142 -4.73 14.85 0.89
C MET A 142 -3.79 15.48 -0.16
N THR A 143 -3.06 14.63 -0.90
CA THR A 143 -2.20 15.10 -1.99
C THR A 143 -3.01 15.79 -3.08
N CYS A 144 -4.15 15.23 -3.51
CA CYS A 144 -5.03 15.86 -4.48
C CYS A 144 -5.49 17.24 -4.01
N ARG A 145 -5.94 17.37 -2.77
CA ARG A 145 -6.35 18.64 -2.17
C ARG A 145 -5.21 19.66 -2.15
N LYS A 146 -4.03 19.24 -1.72
CA LYS A 146 -2.83 20.08 -1.67
C LYS A 146 -2.42 20.60 -3.04
N MET A 147 -2.45 19.73 -4.05
CA MET A 147 -2.01 20.04 -5.41
C MET A 147 -3.09 20.70 -6.27
N GLY A 148 -4.30 20.88 -5.74
CA GLY A 148 -5.44 21.39 -6.51
C GLY A 148 -5.93 20.44 -7.60
N TRP A 149 -5.66 19.14 -7.45
CA TRP A 149 -6.17 18.08 -8.33
C TRP A 149 -7.57 17.64 -7.89
N SER A 150 -8.34 17.09 -8.84
CA SER A 150 -9.64 16.50 -8.51
C SER A 150 -9.48 15.39 -7.46
N THR A 151 -10.42 15.28 -6.54
CA THR A 151 -10.56 14.10 -5.67
C THR A 151 -11.43 13.02 -6.31
N GLU A 152 -12.15 13.34 -7.40
CA GLU A 152 -12.88 12.33 -8.16
C GLU A 152 -11.94 11.57 -9.09
N GLY A 153 -12.10 10.24 -9.12
CA GLY A 153 -11.31 9.37 -9.98
C GLY A 153 -9.81 9.33 -9.65
N TYR A 154 -9.39 9.77 -8.47
CA TYR A 154 -7.98 9.78 -8.04
C TYR A 154 -7.29 8.41 -8.13
N PHE A 155 -8.06 7.34 -8.17
CA PHE A 155 -7.60 5.97 -8.31
C PHE A 155 -7.37 5.53 -9.76
N LEU A 156 -7.83 6.31 -10.75
CA LEU A 156 -7.70 5.96 -12.17
C LEU A 156 -6.27 6.17 -12.68
N PRO A 157 -5.74 5.28 -13.52
CA PRO A 157 -4.34 5.36 -14.01
C PRO A 157 -3.98 6.69 -14.66
N ASP A 158 -4.93 7.33 -15.35
CA ASP A 158 -4.71 8.59 -16.04
C ASP A 158 -4.78 9.84 -15.15
N HIS A 159 -5.18 9.67 -13.90
CA HIS A 159 -5.24 10.79 -12.94
C HIS A 159 -3.84 11.35 -12.64
N PRO A 160 -3.68 12.69 -12.49
CA PRO A 160 -2.38 13.32 -12.19
C PRO A 160 -1.66 12.70 -11.00
N LEU A 161 -2.39 12.33 -9.95
CA LEU A 161 -1.88 11.66 -8.77
C LEU A 161 -1.18 10.33 -9.12
N GLN A 162 -1.82 9.49 -9.94
CA GLN A 162 -1.28 8.18 -10.28
C GLN A 162 -0.09 8.30 -11.25
N LYS A 163 -0.11 9.30 -12.13
CA LYS A 163 1.04 9.63 -12.99
C LYS A 163 2.24 10.08 -12.15
N ALA A 164 2.04 10.99 -11.19
CA ALA A 164 3.08 11.40 -10.26
C ALA A 164 3.59 10.25 -9.38
N THR A 165 2.71 9.35 -8.97
CA THR A 165 3.11 8.13 -8.24
C THR A 165 3.99 7.23 -9.12
N LEU A 166 3.63 7.03 -10.39
CA LEU A 166 4.42 6.25 -11.34
C LEU A 166 5.79 6.90 -11.60
N ASP A 167 5.87 8.24 -11.61
CA ASP A 167 7.13 8.96 -11.74
C ASP A 167 8.08 8.64 -10.58
N ILE A 168 7.57 8.67 -9.35
CA ILE A 168 8.36 8.31 -8.15
C ILE A 168 8.79 6.83 -8.19
N ILE A 169 7.89 5.92 -8.55
CA ILE A 169 8.23 4.49 -8.67
C ILE A 169 9.35 4.29 -9.71
N SER A 170 9.24 4.94 -10.86
CA SER A 170 10.26 4.87 -11.91
C SER A 170 11.61 5.42 -11.45
N GLU A 171 11.60 6.57 -10.76
CA GLU A 171 12.82 7.21 -10.25
C GLU A 171 13.53 6.32 -9.22
N ILE A 172 12.78 5.80 -8.25
CA ILE A 172 13.36 4.99 -7.16
C ILE A 172 13.84 3.63 -7.66
N SER A 173 13.07 2.99 -8.55
CA SER A 173 13.42 1.66 -9.06
C SER A 173 14.48 1.70 -10.15
N GLY A 174 14.74 2.86 -10.77
CA GLY A 174 15.58 2.98 -11.96
C GLY A 174 14.97 2.34 -13.23
N VAL A 175 13.72 1.86 -13.16
CA VAL A 175 13.01 1.24 -14.28
C VAL A 175 12.23 2.31 -15.04
N ALA A 176 12.41 2.35 -16.38
CA ALA A 176 11.70 3.32 -17.20
C ALA A 176 10.18 3.09 -17.13
N LYS A 177 9.39 4.19 -17.09
CA LYS A 177 7.93 4.12 -16.92
C LYS A 177 7.22 3.20 -17.90
N ASN A 178 7.67 3.15 -19.14
CA ASN A 178 7.11 2.28 -20.18
C ASN A 178 7.48 0.79 -20.02
N GLU A 179 8.39 0.46 -19.11
CA GLU A 179 8.80 -0.91 -18.77
C GLU A 179 8.14 -1.41 -17.49
N ILE A 180 7.49 -0.50 -16.73
CA ILE A 180 6.71 -0.83 -15.54
C ILE A 180 5.33 -1.29 -15.98
N GLY A 181 5.02 -2.58 -15.75
CA GLY A 181 3.69 -3.09 -15.97
C GLY A 181 2.69 -2.53 -14.97
N LEU A 182 1.48 -2.22 -15.42
CA LEU A 182 0.41 -1.75 -14.55
C LEU A 182 -0.74 -2.76 -14.51
N GLY A 183 -1.19 -3.07 -13.30
CA GLY A 183 -2.43 -3.79 -13.04
C GLY A 183 -3.35 -2.95 -12.17
N VAL A 184 -4.48 -3.52 -11.75
CA VAL A 184 -5.40 -2.89 -10.80
C VAL A 184 -5.39 -3.69 -9.49
N ASP A 185 -5.10 -3.03 -8.38
CA ASP A 185 -5.11 -3.66 -7.05
C ASP A 185 -6.55 -3.81 -6.52
N GLY A 186 -6.72 -4.65 -5.50
CA GLY A 186 -8.02 -4.87 -4.85
C GLY A 186 -8.66 -3.62 -4.23
N CYS A 187 -7.89 -2.54 -4.07
CA CYS A 187 -8.38 -1.22 -3.64
C CYS A 187 -8.56 -0.23 -4.82
N SER A 188 -8.66 -0.72 -6.04
CA SER A 188 -8.95 0.03 -7.26
C SER A 188 -7.82 0.92 -7.82
N VAL A 189 -6.70 1.08 -7.13
CA VAL A 189 -5.56 1.88 -7.64
C VAL A 189 -4.60 1.04 -8.49
N PRO A 190 -3.76 1.68 -9.33
CA PRO A 190 -2.70 0.98 -10.04
C PRO A 190 -1.77 0.21 -9.10
N VAL A 191 -1.38 -0.98 -9.53
CA VAL A 191 -0.33 -1.79 -8.90
C VAL A 191 0.78 -2.03 -9.91
N PHE A 192 2.01 -1.95 -9.46
CA PHE A 192 3.22 -1.90 -10.29
C PHE A 192 3.84 -3.29 -10.42
N TYR A 193 4.18 -3.69 -11.65
CA TYR A 193 4.82 -4.95 -12.00
C TYR A 193 6.21 -4.68 -12.56
N LEU A 194 7.23 -4.95 -11.75
CA LEU A 194 8.64 -4.68 -12.07
C LEU A 194 9.54 -5.56 -11.18
N PRO A 195 10.87 -5.60 -11.40
CA PRO A 195 11.79 -6.30 -10.50
C PRO A 195 11.70 -5.77 -9.05
N LEU A 196 12.04 -6.64 -8.08
CA LEU A 196 12.17 -6.25 -6.68
C LEU A 196 13.44 -5.46 -6.43
#